data_b5811a221f3f9d6fe4f07c7a19d3027d
#
_entry.id   b5811a221f3f9d6fe4f07c7a19d3027d
#
_cell.length_a   1.000
_cell.length_b   1.000
_cell.length_c   1.000
_cell.angle_alpha   90.00
_cell.angle_beta   90.00
_cell.angle_gamma   90.00
#
_symmetry.space_group_name_H-M   'P 1'
#
loop_
_entity.id
_entity.type
_entity.pdbx_description
1 polymer ?
#
loop_
_entity_poly.entity_id
_entity_poly.type
_entity_poly.pdbx_seq_one_letter_code
_entity_poly.pdbx_strand_id
1 'polypeptide(L)'
;MALRKRELAKTRKPFMARGSKVRRCENCLLPLTGCICVQKPAALQGSAFCFVMYWGEAFKPSNTGRLVADVMHDNHAFLWDRTQPDPALLTLLQDPRYEPILVFPHQYARPERCVDTVTTLPGVLAGKTPLYVMLDGTWREAKKMFKSPCFNTLPVLGLVPLLASRYQLREAAHKHQLCTAEVASMILELGGEAHAAGLLTQYFEVFRRSYIAGKPHMLFRENAVPQPPDAVAS
;
A
#
# COMPACT_ATOMS: atom_id res chain seq x y z
N MET A 1 -11.29 5.72 0.78
CA MET A 1 -12.31 6.02 1.85
C MET A 1 -13.65 5.34 1.58
N ALA A 2 -14.10 5.19 0.34
CA ALA A 2 -15.40 4.55 0.00
C ALA A 2 -15.52 3.12 0.56
N LEU A 3 -14.53 2.25 0.35
CA LEU A 3 -14.50 0.89 0.89
C LEU A 3 -14.73 0.88 2.41
N ARG A 4 -13.97 1.70 3.17
CA ARG A 4 -14.11 1.78 4.62
C ARG A 4 -15.53 2.18 5.07
N LYS A 5 -16.13 3.17 4.42
CA LYS A 5 -17.51 3.60 4.72
C LYS A 5 -18.51 2.48 4.45
N ARG A 6 -18.37 1.79 3.30
CA ARG A 6 -19.21 0.65 2.92
C ARG A 6 -19.14 -0.47 3.95
N GLU A 7 -17.93 -0.81 4.40
CA GLU A 7 -17.73 -1.91 5.35
C GLU A 7 -18.16 -1.55 6.78
N LEU A 8 -17.99 -0.29 7.21
CA LEU A 8 -18.52 0.18 8.49
C LEU A 8 -20.04 0.12 8.54
N ALA A 9 -20.72 0.43 7.43
CA ALA A 9 -22.18 0.36 7.36
C ALA A 9 -22.73 -1.07 7.53
N LYS A 10 -21.94 -2.11 7.22
CA LYS A 10 -22.31 -3.53 7.40
C LYS A 10 -22.08 -4.03 8.83
N THR A 11 -21.26 -3.35 9.63
CA THR A 11 -20.89 -3.83 10.97
C THR A 11 -21.98 -3.52 12.00
N ARG A 12 -22.48 -4.56 12.67
CA ARG A 12 -23.47 -4.42 13.79
C ARG A 12 -22.81 -3.98 15.11
N LYS A 13 -21.50 -4.14 15.25
CA LYS A 13 -20.75 -3.78 16.46
C LYS A 13 -19.68 -2.75 16.10
N PRO A 14 -19.44 -1.73 16.94
CA PRO A 14 -18.35 -0.77 16.67
C PRO A 14 -17.02 -1.50 16.62
N PHE A 15 -16.19 -1.14 15.65
CA PHE A 15 -14.83 -1.67 15.53
C PHE A 15 -13.97 -1.13 16.68
N MET A 16 -13.76 -1.97 17.70
CA MET A 16 -12.96 -1.65 18.88
C MET A 16 -11.52 -2.13 18.67
N ALA A 17 -10.63 -1.20 18.35
CA ALA A 17 -9.20 -1.44 18.26
C ALA A 17 -8.44 -0.65 19.34
N ARG A 18 -7.14 -0.97 19.54
CA ARG A 18 -6.25 -0.15 20.38
C ARG A 18 -6.32 1.31 19.91
N GLY A 19 -6.59 2.25 20.83
CA GLY A 19 -6.76 3.67 20.52
C GLY A 19 -8.15 4.04 20.01
N SER A 20 -9.20 3.24 20.25
CA SER A 20 -10.60 3.56 19.92
C SER A 20 -11.11 4.84 20.63
N LYS A 21 -10.54 5.20 21.79
CA LYS A 21 -10.85 6.43 22.52
C LYS A 21 -10.25 7.71 21.88
N VAL A 22 -9.33 7.57 20.92
CA VAL A 22 -8.72 8.71 20.24
C VAL A 22 -9.70 9.28 19.21
N ARG A 23 -10.06 10.54 19.34
CA ARG A 23 -10.85 11.25 18.32
C ARG A 23 -10.02 11.45 17.06
N ARG A 24 -10.48 10.85 15.95
CA ARG A 24 -9.74 10.84 14.68
C ARG A 24 -10.48 11.59 13.60
N CYS A 25 -9.71 12.20 12.70
CA CYS A 25 -10.24 12.74 11.46
C CYS A 25 -10.85 11.61 10.62
N GLU A 26 -12.06 11.79 10.13
CA GLU A 26 -12.75 10.78 9.30
C GLU A 26 -12.06 10.52 7.95
N ASN A 27 -11.34 11.50 7.43
CA ASN A 27 -10.65 11.42 6.16
C ASN A 27 -9.25 10.81 6.28
N CYS A 28 -8.33 11.42 7.06
CA CYS A 28 -6.96 10.93 7.16
C CYS A 28 -6.74 9.88 8.27
N LEU A 29 -7.73 9.63 9.14
CA LEU A 29 -7.71 8.70 10.27
C LEU A 29 -6.63 9.00 11.34
N LEU A 30 -5.92 10.08 11.22
CA LEU A 30 -5.00 10.58 12.25
C LEU A 30 -5.79 11.22 13.42
N PRO A 31 -5.20 11.36 14.61
CA PRO A 31 -5.78 12.18 15.67
C PRO A 31 -6.14 13.56 15.12
N LEU A 32 -7.22 14.18 15.62
CA LEU A 32 -7.64 15.50 15.13
C LEU A 32 -6.54 16.56 15.26
N THR A 33 -5.72 16.48 16.31
CA THR A 33 -4.58 17.37 16.56
C THR A 33 -3.43 17.22 15.56
N GLY A 34 -3.35 16.07 14.88
CA GLY A 34 -2.36 15.76 13.85
C GLY A 34 -2.97 15.53 12.46
N CYS A 35 -4.13 16.15 12.19
CA CYS A 35 -4.81 16.03 10.91
C CYS A 35 -3.97 16.64 9.77
N ILE A 36 -3.79 15.89 8.69
CA ILE A 36 -3.01 16.30 7.51
C ILE A 36 -3.87 16.61 6.28
N CYS A 37 -5.19 16.69 6.41
CA CYS A 37 -6.10 16.89 5.26
C CYS A 37 -5.82 18.16 4.48
N VAL A 38 -5.33 19.22 5.13
CA VAL A 38 -4.94 20.47 4.47
C VAL A 38 -3.67 20.34 3.63
N GLN A 39 -2.89 19.28 3.84
CA GLN A 39 -1.66 18.97 3.11
C GLN A 39 -1.87 17.88 2.05
N LYS A 40 -3.13 17.44 1.86
CA LYS A 40 -3.47 16.47 0.82
C LYS A 40 -3.15 17.06 -0.55
N PRO A 41 -2.31 16.40 -1.37
CA PRO A 41 -1.99 16.87 -2.71
C PRO A 41 -3.20 16.80 -3.65
N ALA A 42 -3.15 17.54 -4.74
CA ALA A 42 -4.05 17.32 -5.87
C ALA A 42 -3.78 15.96 -6.49
N ALA A 43 -4.85 15.24 -6.83
CA ALA A 43 -4.71 13.93 -7.44
C ALA A 43 -4.16 14.03 -8.88
N LEU A 44 -3.22 13.16 -9.21
CA LEU A 44 -2.57 13.10 -10.51
C LEU A 44 -3.21 12.02 -11.38
N GLN A 45 -3.22 12.26 -12.69
CA GLN A 45 -3.51 11.24 -13.70
C GLN A 45 -2.26 10.40 -13.94
N GLY A 46 -2.41 9.17 -14.41
CA GLY A 46 -1.32 8.24 -14.68
C GLY A 46 -1.75 6.81 -14.50
N SER A 47 -0.87 5.97 -14.00
CA SER A 47 -1.17 4.58 -13.67
C SER A 47 -2.32 4.44 -12.68
N ALA A 48 -3.07 3.35 -12.82
CA ALA A 48 -4.17 2.99 -11.93
C ALA A 48 -3.72 2.06 -10.80
N PHE A 49 -4.41 2.12 -9.66
CA PHE A 49 -4.15 1.26 -8.50
C PHE A 49 -5.39 0.47 -8.08
N CYS A 50 -5.22 -0.83 -7.86
CA CYS A 50 -6.24 -1.72 -7.32
C CYS A 50 -5.75 -2.28 -5.98
N PHE A 51 -6.35 -1.84 -4.88
CA PHE A 51 -6.04 -2.35 -3.53
C PHE A 51 -6.95 -3.51 -3.20
N VAL A 52 -6.38 -4.70 -3.07
CA VAL A 52 -7.09 -5.88 -2.55
C VAL A 52 -6.71 -6.04 -1.10
N MET A 53 -7.65 -5.73 -0.20
CA MET A 53 -7.40 -5.62 1.23
C MET A 53 -7.88 -6.86 1.98
N TYR A 54 -7.03 -7.38 2.87
CA TYR A 54 -7.47 -8.37 3.84
C TYR A 54 -8.46 -7.73 4.81
N TRP A 55 -9.39 -8.54 5.34
CA TRP A 55 -10.40 -8.05 6.27
C TRP A 55 -9.75 -7.29 7.45
N GLY A 56 -10.28 -6.11 7.75
CA GLY A 56 -9.79 -5.24 8.82
C GLY A 56 -8.72 -4.21 8.38
N GLU A 57 -8.02 -4.40 7.25
CA GLU A 57 -7.01 -3.43 6.80
C GLU A 57 -7.61 -2.05 6.50
N ALA A 58 -8.79 -2.00 5.89
CA ALA A 58 -9.49 -0.73 5.58
C ALA A 58 -9.81 0.13 6.83
N PHE A 59 -9.81 -0.47 8.03
CA PHE A 59 -10.09 0.23 9.28
C PHE A 59 -8.83 0.74 10.01
N LYS A 60 -7.65 0.24 9.65
CA LYS A 60 -6.41 0.57 10.35
C LYS A 60 -5.95 2.00 10.04
N PRO A 61 -5.77 2.86 11.04
CA PRO A 61 -5.23 4.21 10.83
C PRO A 61 -3.82 4.20 10.21
N SER A 62 -3.06 3.12 10.40
CA SER A 62 -1.71 2.94 9.85
C SER A 62 -1.70 2.42 8.41
N ASN A 63 -2.86 2.15 7.80
CA ASN A 63 -2.91 1.72 6.40
C ASN A 63 -2.47 2.87 5.48
N THR A 64 -1.46 2.63 4.65
CA THR A 64 -0.87 3.65 3.76
C THR A 64 -1.37 3.59 2.33
N GLY A 65 -2.13 2.56 1.95
CA GLY A 65 -2.76 2.47 0.61
C GLY A 65 -3.68 3.66 0.32
N ARG A 66 -4.30 4.26 1.36
CA ARG A 66 -5.11 5.46 1.20
C ARG A 66 -4.31 6.68 0.75
N LEU A 67 -3.01 6.79 1.09
CA LEU A 67 -2.15 7.90 0.65
C LEU A 67 -1.90 7.81 -0.85
N VAL A 68 -1.74 6.60 -1.37
CA VAL A 68 -1.68 6.34 -2.81
C VAL A 68 -2.98 6.77 -3.48
N ALA A 69 -4.13 6.38 -2.90
CA ALA A 69 -5.45 6.78 -3.39
C ALA A 69 -5.74 8.29 -3.25
N ASP A 70 -5.00 9.00 -2.42
CA ASP A 70 -5.06 10.46 -2.32
C ASP A 70 -4.23 11.14 -3.42
N VAL A 71 -3.13 10.51 -3.88
CA VAL A 71 -2.20 11.04 -4.88
C VAL A 71 -2.60 10.64 -6.29
N MET A 72 -3.03 9.37 -6.50
CA MET A 72 -3.40 8.86 -7.82
C MET A 72 -4.91 8.91 -8.00
N HIS A 73 -5.37 9.53 -9.11
CA HIS A 73 -6.79 9.72 -9.37
C HIS A 73 -7.52 8.40 -9.60
N ASP A 74 -6.94 7.53 -10.43
CA ASP A 74 -7.54 6.24 -10.78
C ASP A 74 -7.16 5.18 -9.76
N ASN A 75 -8.08 4.91 -8.83
CA ASN A 75 -7.84 3.95 -7.76
C ASN A 75 -9.12 3.22 -7.35
N HIS A 76 -8.96 1.93 -7.11
CA HIS A 76 -10.02 0.99 -6.74
C HIS A 76 -9.64 0.24 -5.47
N ALA A 77 -10.63 -0.13 -4.66
CA ALA A 77 -10.37 -0.89 -3.43
C ALA A 77 -11.45 -1.93 -3.19
N PHE A 78 -11.01 -3.16 -2.94
CA PHE A 78 -11.85 -4.33 -2.70
C PHE A 78 -11.44 -5.06 -1.43
N LEU A 79 -12.40 -5.70 -0.76
CA LEU A 79 -12.06 -6.71 0.24
C LEU A 79 -11.73 -8.02 -0.46
N TRP A 80 -10.68 -8.66 0.03
CA TRP A 80 -10.38 -10.02 -0.39
C TRP A 80 -11.35 -11.02 0.23
N ASP A 81 -11.92 -11.84 -0.61
CA ASP A 81 -12.63 -13.05 -0.20
C ASP A 81 -11.94 -14.26 -0.84
N ARG A 82 -11.79 -15.32 -0.04
CA ARG A 82 -11.08 -16.53 -0.46
C ARG A 82 -11.87 -17.34 -1.48
N THR A 83 -13.17 -17.36 -1.36
CA THR A 83 -14.09 -18.26 -2.08
C THR A 83 -14.92 -17.53 -3.12
N GLN A 84 -15.25 -16.28 -2.86
CA GLN A 84 -16.10 -15.46 -3.70
C GLN A 84 -15.45 -14.09 -3.96
N PRO A 85 -14.54 -13.98 -4.95
CA PRO A 85 -13.99 -12.70 -5.34
C PRO A 85 -15.11 -11.71 -5.69
N ASP A 86 -14.94 -10.43 -5.31
CA ASP A 86 -15.88 -9.38 -5.66
C ASP A 86 -16.03 -9.33 -7.19
N PRO A 87 -17.27 -9.45 -7.75
CA PRO A 87 -17.48 -9.41 -9.21
C PRO A 87 -16.94 -8.13 -9.85
N ALA A 88 -16.99 -7.00 -9.15
CA ALA A 88 -16.44 -5.75 -9.65
C ALA A 88 -14.89 -5.78 -9.73
N LEU A 89 -14.20 -6.53 -8.86
CA LEU A 89 -12.76 -6.79 -9.00
C LEU A 89 -12.49 -7.59 -10.27
N LEU A 90 -13.25 -8.66 -10.52
CA LEU A 90 -13.07 -9.49 -11.72
C LEU A 90 -13.30 -8.68 -12.99
N THR A 91 -14.34 -7.85 -13.01
CA THR A 91 -14.62 -6.94 -14.13
C THR A 91 -13.47 -5.95 -14.34
N LEU A 92 -12.93 -5.36 -13.27
CA LEU A 92 -11.80 -4.43 -13.37
C LEU A 92 -10.55 -5.10 -13.95
N LEU A 93 -10.25 -6.34 -13.52
CA LEU A 93 -9.08 -7.07 -14.02
C LEU A 93 -9.20 -7.47 -15.49
N GLN A 94 -10.40 -7.47 -16.06
CA GLN A 94 -10.70 -7.78 -17.47
C GLN A 94 -10.98 -6.52 -18.31
N ASP A 95 -10.99 -5.34 -17.71
CA ASP A 95 -11.27 -4.08 -18.40
C ASP A 95 -10.19 -3.79 -19.45
N PRO A 96 -10.54 -3.67 -20.75
CA PRO A 96 -9.58 -3.52 -21.83
C PRO A 96 -8.74 -2.24 -21.76
N ARG A 97 -9.12 -1.25 -20.96
CA ARG A 97 -8.36 -0.02 -20.74
C ARG A 97 -7.07 -0.27 -19.96
N TYR A 98 -6.99 -1.34 -19.19
CA TYR A 98 -5.90 -1.61 -18.26
C TYR A 98 -5.03 -2.77 -18.68
N GLU A 99 -3.78 -2.70 -18.24
CA GLU A 99 -2.86 -3.84 -18.14
C GLU A 99 -2.66 -4.16 -16.66
N PRO A 100 -3.37 -5.17 -16.10
CA PRO A 100 -3.27 -5.50 -14.69
C PRO A 100 -1.96 -6.23 -14.36
N ILE A 101 -1.25 -5.73 -13.35
CA ILE A 101 0.07 -6.19 -12.91
C ILE A 101 0.02 -6.44 -11.42
N LEU A 102 0.26 -7.67 -10.99
CA LEU A 102 0.30 -8.01 -9.57
C LEU A 102 1.65 -7.62 -8.97
N VAL A 103 1.63 -6.84 -7.90
CA VAL A 103 2.85 -6.42 -7.20
C VAL A 103 3.15 -7.39 -6.07
N PHE A 104 4.18 -8.22 -6.26
CA PHE A 104 4.58 -9.21 -5.26
C PHE A 104 6.02 -9.70 -5.53
N PRO A 105 6.80 -10.13 -4.51
CA PRO A 105 8.18 -10.60 -4.75
C PRO A 105 8.24 -11.82 -5.66
N HIS A 106 9.16 -11.81 -6.61
CA HIS A 106 9.36 -12.83 -7.65
C HIS A 106 9.54 -14.24 -7.09
N GLN A 107 10.16 -14.39 -5.91
CA GLN A 107 10.37 -15.70 -5.27
C GLN A 107 9.09 -16.51 -4.99
N TYR A 108 7.91 -15.87 -5.08
CA TYR A 108 6.61 -16.52 -4.90
C TYR A 108 5.87 -16.75 -6.21
N ALA A 109 6.37 -16.17 -7.31
CA ALA A 109 5.77 -16.29 -8.63
C ALA A 109 6.50 -17.35 -9.46
N ARG A 110 5.80 -17.91 -10.46
CA ARG A 110 6.43 -18.73 -11.48
C ARG A 110 7.28 -17.84 -12.39
N PRO A 111 8.48 -18.29 -12.84
CA PRO A 111 9.41 -17.45 -13.61
C PRO A 111 8.79 -16.77 -14.83
N GLU A 112 7.91 -17.47 -15.55
CA GLU A 112 7.25 -16.95 -16.76
C GLU A 112 6.30 -15.78 -16.52
N ARG A 113 5.93 -15.54 -15.26
CA ARG A 113 5.10 -14.40 -14.87
C ARG A 113 5.91 -13.22 -14.37
N CYS A 114 7.17 -13.42 -14.04
CA CYS A 114 8.02 -12.38 -13.47
C CYS A 114 8.34 -11.31 -14.49
N VAL A 115 8.15 -10.06 -14.13
CA VAL A 115 8.52 -8.90 -14.94
C VAL A 115 9.33 -7.92 -14.12
N ASP A 116 10.41 -7.39 -14.70
CA ASP A 116 11.30 -6.42 -14.05
C ASP A 116 10.94 -4.98 -14.40
N THR A 117 10.22 -4.79 -15.51
CA THR A 117 9.77 -3.48 -15.97
C THR A 117 8.37 -3.55 -16.55
N VAL A 118 7.61 -2.51 -16.33
CA VAL A 118 6.21 -2.40 -16.78
C VAL A 118 6.14 -1.89 -18.23
N THR A 119 7.08 -1.07 -18.62
CA THR A 119 7.08 -0.38 -19.93
C THR A 119 7.22 -1.34 -21.12
N THR A 120 7.67 -2.56 -20.91
CA THR A 120 7.83 -3.59 -21.96
C THR A 120 6.63 -4.54 -22.05
N LEU A 121 5.64 -4.41 -21.17
CA LEU A 121 4.45 -5.26 -21.25
C LEU A 121 3.63 -4.99 -22.51
N PRO A 122 3.15 -6.05 -23.20
CA PRO A 122 2.45 -5.88 -24.48
C PRO A 122 1.25 -4.94 -24.41
N GLY A 123 0.46 -5.00 -23.33
CA GLY A 123 -0.68 -4.11 -23.14
C GLY A 123 -0.26 -2.65 -22.95
N VAL A 124 0.82 -2.39 -22.19
CA VAL A 124 1.36 -1.04 -21.99
C VAL A 124 1.91 -0.47 -23.31
N LEU A 125 2.65 -1.28 -24.08
CA LEU A 125 3.11 -0.91 -25.40
C LEU A 125 1.95 -0.63 -26.38
N ALA A 126 0.80 -1.29 -26.19
CA ALA A 126 -0.44 -1.03 -26.93
C ALA A 126 -1.26 0.15 -26.39
N GLY A 127 -0.73 0.93 -25.45
CA GLY A 127 -1.36 2.14 -24.91
C GLY A 127 -2.35 1.90 -23.78
N LYS A 128 -2.41 0.69 -23.18
CA LYS A 128 -3.21 0.44 -21.99
C LYS A 128 -2.57 1.09 -20.76
N THR A 129 -3.40 1.54 -19.84
CA THR A 129 -2.95 2.06 -18.55
C THR A 129 -2.49 0.92 -17.63
N PRO A 130 -1.29 0.96 -17.05
CA PRO A 130 -0.88 0.02 -16.02
C PRO A 130 -1.85 0.05 -14.84
N LEU A 131 -2.35 -1.12 -14.40
CA LEU A 131 -3.18 -1.28 -13.21
C LEU A 131 -2.41 -2.08 -12.18
N TYR A 132 -1.81 -1.41 -11.20
CA TYR A 132 -1.05 -2.06 -10.14
C TYR A 132 -1.96 -2.68 -9.09
N VAL A 133 -1.98 -4.00 -9.04
CA VAL A 133 -2.77 -4.77 -8.04
C VAL A 133 -1.92 -4.96 -6.79
N MET A 134 -2.30 -4.25 -5.73
CA MET A 134 -1.61 -4.23 -4.44
C MET A 134 -2.35 -5.12 -3.43
N LEU A 135 -1.65 -6.09 -2.86
CA LEU A 135 -2.20 -6.99 -1.82
C LEU A 135 -1.93 -6.39 -0.43
N ASP A 136 -2.95 -5.81 0.19
CA ASP A 136 -2.82 -5.06 1.44
C ASP A 136 -3.28 -5.89 2.64
N GLY A 137 -2.33 -6.26 3.48
CA GLY A 137 -2.49 -7.10 4.66
C GLY A 137 -1.17 -7.30 5.38
N THR A 138 -1.16 -8.15 6.40
CA THR A 138 0.10 -8.67 6.93
C THR A 138 0.78 -9.56 5.89
N TRP A 139 2.09 -9.77 6.00
CA TRP A 139 2.83 -10.63 5.08
C TRP A 139 2.22 -12.04 4.93
N ARG A 140 1.74 -12.61 6.04
CA ARG A 140 1.06 -13.91 6.04
C ARG A 140 -0.26 -13.87 5.26
N GLU A 141 -1.00 -12.79 5.37
CA GLU A 141 -2.26 -12.56 4.65
C GLU A 141 -2.01 -12.30 3.17
N ALA A 142 -1.06 -11.44 2.84
CA ALA A 142 -0.68 -11.14 1.45
C ALA A 142 -0.26 -12.40 0.69
N LYS A 143 0.52 -13.31 1.32
CA LYS A 143 0.84 -14.63 0.74
C LYS A 143 -0.38 -15.51 0.49
N LYS A 144 -1.42 -15.41 1.30
CA LYS A 144 -2.69 -16.14 1.04
C LYS A 144 -3.43 -15.53 -0.14
N MET A 145 -3.53 -14.19 -0.18
CA MET A 145 -4.19 -13.46 -1.26
C MET A 145 -3.51 -13.71 -2.60
N PHE A 146 -2.17 -13.73 -2.64
CA PHE A 146 -1.38 -14.02 -3.83
C PHE A 146 -1.76 -15.34 -4.53
N LYS A 147 -2.20 -16.34 -3.77
CA LYS A 147 -2.62 -17.66 -4.29
C LYS A 147 -4.04 -17.69 -4.83
N SER A 148 -4.74 -16.55 -4.88
CA SER A 148 -6.11 -16.50 -5.41
C SER A 148 -6.15 -16.78 -6.91
N PRO A 149 -7.08 -17.61 -7.38
CA PRO A 149 -7.16 -17.98 -8.81
C PRO A 149 -7.25 -16.79 -9.75
N CYS A 150 -7.93 -15.72 -9.35
CA CYS A 150 -8.10 -14.51 -10.18
C CYS A 150 -6.79 -13.76 -10.46
N PHE A 151 -5.70 -14.07 -9.75
CA PHE A 151 -4.37 -13.47 -9.98
C PHE A 151 -3.39 -14.39 -10.68
N ASN A 152 -3.76 -15.66 -10.95
CA ASN A 152 -2.82 -16.68 -11.42
C ASN A 152 -2.22 -16.42 -12.81
N THR A 153 -2.89 -15.62 -13.63
CA THR A 153 -2.46 -15.28 -15.01
C THR A 153 -1.79 -13.93 -15.10
N LEU A 154 -1.88 -13.10 -14.07
CA LEU A 154 -1.32 -11.74 -14.11
C LEU A 154 0.21 -11.77 -14.11
N PRO A 155 0.87 -10.89 -14.86
CA PRO A 155 2.30 -10.64 -14.70
C PRO A 155 2.57 -10.16 -13.27
N VAL A 156 3.74 -10.51 -12.75
CA VAL A 156 4.15 -10.20 -11.37
C VAL A 156 5.36 -9.28 -11.39
N LEU A 157 5.17 -8.05 -10.96
CA LEU A 157 6.25 -7.09 -10.75
C LEU A 157 6.86 -7.31 -9.37
N GLY A 158 8.12 -7.71 -9.33
CA GLY A 158 8.91 -7.85 -8.12
C GLY A 158 9.73 -6.59 -7.84
N LEU A 159 9.78 -6.20 -6.58
CA LEU A 159 10.63 -5.10 -6.14
C LEU A 159 11.74 -5.62 -5.24
N VAL A 160 12.97 -5.20 -5.50
CA VAL A 160 14.10 -5.39 -4.60
C VAL A 160 14.29 -4.09 -3.82
N PRO A 161 14.04 -4.07 -2.51
CA PRO A 161 14.27 -2.88 -1.73
C PRO A 161 15.76 -2.53 -1.72
N LEU A 162 16.14 -1.39 -2.28
CA LEU A 162 17.52 -0.88 -2.25
C LEU A 162 17.90 -0.30 -0.88
N LEU A 163 16.89 0.07 -0.07
CA LEU A 163 17.07 0.69 1.25
C LEU A 163 16.13 0.03 2.26
N ALA A 164 16.51 0.06 3.52
CA ALA A 164 15.65 -0.36 4.62
C ALA A 164 14.39 0.53 4.67
N SER A 165 13.23 -0.09 4.90
CA SER A 165 11.96 0.62 5.02
C SER A 165 12.00 1.69 6.10
N ARG A 166 11.51 2.88 5.78
CA ARG A 166 11.26 3.96 6.74
C ARG A 166 9.93 3.79 7.48
N TYR A 167 9.20 2.71 7.17
CA TYR A 167 7.91 2.42 7.76
C TYR A 167 8.04 1.91 9.19
N GLN A 168 7.94 2.83 10.15
CA GLN A 168 8.01 2.52 11.58
C GLN A 168 6.64 2.54 12.27
N LEU A 169 5.54 2.48 11.52
CA LEU A 169 4.17 2.62 12.06
C LEU A 169 3.62 1.35 12.68
N ARG A 170 4.20 0.20 12.36
CA ARG A 170 3.89 -1.12 12.93
C ARG A 170 5.20 -1.81 13.32
N GLU A 171 5.15 -2.75 14.25
CA GLU A 171 6.26 -3.68 14.44
C GLU A 171 6.37 -4.55 13.18
N ALA A 172 7.33 -4.23 12.33
CA ALA A 172 7.63 -5.06 11.17
C ALA A 172 8.29 -6.36 11.66
N ALA A 173 7.79 -7.50 11.21
CA ALA A 173 8.38 -8.80 11.53
C ALA A 173 9.82 -8.93 10.98
N HIS A 174 10.18 -8.10 9.97
CA HIS A 174 11.49 -8.04 9.35
C HIS A 174 11.83 -6.60 8.96
N LYS A 175 13.10 -6.20 9.14
CA LYS A 175 13.63 -4.84 8.87
C LYS A 175 13.50 -4.37 7.41
N HIS A 176 13.15 -5.27 6.47
CA HIS A 176 13.07 -5.00 5.02
C HIS A 176 11.64 -4.99 4.47
N GLN A 177 10.61 -4.97 5.33
CA GLN A 177 9.23 -4.90 4.85
C GLN A 177 8.81 -3.46 4.57
N LEU A 178 8.63 -3.15 3.30
CA LEU A 178 8.07 -1.87 2.84
C LEU A 178 6.57 -1.80 3.12
N CYS A 179 6.06 -0.59 3.38
CA CYS A 179 4.62 -0.36 3.41
C CYS A 179 4.05 -0.12 2.01
N THR A 180 2.72 -0.15 1.89
CA THR A 180 2.02 0.02 0.62
C THR A 180 2.39 1.32 -0.10
N ALA A 181 2.57 2.45 0.63
CA ALA A 181 2.97 3.72 0.03
C ALA A 181 4.43 3.71 -0.48
N GLU A 182 5.35 3.09 0.25
CA GLU A 182 6.74 2.94 -0.19
C GLU A 182 6.84 2.08 -1.44
N VAL A 183 6.13 0.95 -1.46
CA VAL A 183 6.03 0.07 -2.64
C VAL A 183 5.45 0.83 -3.83
N ALA A 184 4.35 1.56 -3.64
CA ALA A 184 3.71 2.33 -4.70
C ALA A 184 4.62 3.44 -5.25
N SER A 185 5.37 4.14 -4.38
CA SER A 185 6.34 5.16 -4.83
C SER A 185 7.44 4.55 -5.71
N MET A 186 7.98 3.39 -5.33
CA MET A 186 8.97 2.68 -6.14
C MET A 186 8.41 2.23 -7.50
N ILE A 187 7.17 1.76 -7.53
CA ILE A 187 6.51 1.33 -8.78
C ILE A 187 6.31 2.52 -9.71
N LEU A 188 5.85 3.65 -9.19
CA LEU A 188 5.67 4.88 -9.97
C LEU A 188 7.00 5.36 -10.55
N GLU A 189 8.09 5.30 -9.77
CA GLU A 189 9.44 5.64 -10.26
C GLU A 189 9.87 4.72 -11.41
N LEU A 190 9.70 3.39 -11.23
CA LEU A 190 10.02 2.40 -12.27
C LEU A 190 9.13 2.52 -13.52
N GLY A 191 7.91 3.01 -13.36
CA GLY A 191 6.96 3.28 -14.45
C GLY A 191 7.21 4.61 -15.17
N GLY A 192 8.23 5.40 -14.76
CA GLY A 192 8.52 6.71 -15.34
C GLY A 192 7.67 7.86 -14.79
N GLU A 193 6.91 7.63 -13.72
CA GLU A 193 6.05 8.63 -13.08
C GLU A 193 6.75 9.29 -11.88
N ALA A 194 7.99 9.77 -12.06
CA ALA A 194 8.85 10.29 -11.00
C ALA A 194 8.21 11.45 -10.21
N HIS A 195 7.38 12.30 -10.85
CA HIS A 195 6.67 13.37 -10.16
C HIS A 195 5.65 12.81 -9.15
N ALA A 196 4.86 11.81 -9.55
CA ALA A 196 3.89 11.16 -8.68
C ALA A 196 4.58 10.39 -7.54
N ALA A 197 5.69 9.71 -7.83
CA ALA A 197 6.52 9.02 -6.85
C ALA A 197 7.07 9.99 -5.78
N GLY A 198 7.61 11.11 -6.20
CA GLY A 198 8.14 12.17 -5.32
C GLY A 198 7.04 12.77 -4.44
N LEU A 199 5.89 13.09 -5.03
CA LEU A 199 4.74 13.63 -4.30
C LEU A 199 4.20 12.65 -3.26
N LEU A 200 4.09 11.37 -3.61
CA LEU A 200 3.66 10.32 -2.69
C LEU A 200 4.66 10.14 -1.53
N THR A 201 5.96 10.16 -1.82
CA THR A 201 7.01 10.07 -0.81
C THR A 201 6.93 11.22 0.18
N GLN A 202 6.78 12.46 -0.30
CA GLN A 202 6.64 13.64 0.56
C GLN A 202 5.37 13.56 1.42
N TYR A 203 4.23 13.19 0.82
CA TYR A 203 2.97 13.07 1.55
C TYR A 203 3.02 11.92 2.58
N PHE A 204 3.70 10.82 2.27
CA PHE A 204 3.94 9.74 3.22
C PHE A 204 4.78 10.20 4.42
N GLU A 205 5.83 11.02 4.22
CA GLU A 205 6.64 11.55 5.33
C GLU A 205 5.81 12.48 6.24
N VAL A 206 4.94 13.31 5.68
CA VAL A 206 3.99 14.13 6.45
C VAL A 206 3.09 13.22 7.30
N PHE A 207 2.52 12.20 6.68
CA PHE A 207 1.68 11.24 7.38
C PHE A 207 2.45 10.51 8.50
N ARG A 208 3.65 10.02 8.21
CA ARG A 208 4.50 9.27 9.15
C ARG A 208 4.79 10.11 10.40
N ARG A 209 5.24 11.34 10.22
CA ARG A 209 5.53 12.28 11.33
C ARG A 209 4.30 12.51 12.20
N SER A 210 3.15 12.83 11.61
CA SER A 210 1.91 13.06 12.35
C SER A 210 1.39 11.79 13.04
N TYR A 211 1.56 10.62 12.42
CA TYR A 211 1.16 9.36 13.02
C TYR A 211 2.01 9.00 14.25
N ILE A 212 3.34 9.19 14.17
CA ILE A 212 4.28 8.92 15.26
C ILE A 212 4.07 9.92 16.40
N ALA A 213 3.90 11.22 16.10
CA ALA A 213 3.60 12.25 17.10
C ALA A 213 2.33 11.93 17.91
N GLY A 214 1.35 11.27 17.29
CA GLY A 214 0.15 10.77 17.97
C GLY A 214 0.37 9.51 18.83
N LYS A 215 1.60 8.98 18.91
CA LYS A 215 1.98 7.79 19.67
C LYS A 215 3.26 8.05 20.49
N PRO A 216 3.17 8.67 21.65
CA PRO A 216 4.36 9.07 22.46
C PRO A 216 5.36 7.95 22.70
N HIS A 217 4.89 6.70 22.85
CA HIS A 217 5.76 5.52 23.05
C HIS A 217 6.63 5.16 21.83
N MET A 218 6.32 5.68 20.63
CA MET A 218 7.14 5.47 19.42
C MET A 218 8.20 6.56 19.27
N LEU A 219 8.06 7.73 19.86
CA LEU A 219 9.03 8.82 19.80
C LEU A 219 10.37 8.45 20.46
N PHE A 220 10.34 7.63 21.51
CA PHE A 220 11.55 7.14 22.18
C PHE A 220 12.39 6.19 21.32
N ARG A 221 11.81 5.56 20.29
CA ARG A 221 12.53 4.66 19.38
C ARG A 221 13.25 5.40 18.24
N GLU A 222 12.77 6.57 17.83
CA GLU A 222 13.44 7.38 16.79
C GLU A 222 14.73 8.03 17.29
N ASN A 223 14.81 8.33 18.59
CA ASN A 223 15.98 8.95 19.22
C ASN A 223 17.05 7.94 19.66
N ALA A 224 16.82 6.64 19.48
CA ALA A 224 17.86 5.63 19.70
C ALA A 224 18.81 5.64 18.50
N VAL A 225 19.90 6.39 18.62
CA VAL A 225 21.03 6.35 17.67
C VAL A 225 21.53 4.90 17.60
N PRO A 226 21.69 4.31 16.40
CA PRO A 226 22.35 3.01 16.30
C PRO A 226 23.75 3.12 16.89
N GLN A 227 24.03 2.37 17.97
CA GLN A 227 25.40 2.22 18.41
C GLN A 227 26.21 1.59 17.27
N PRO A 228 27.43 2.10 16.99
CA PRO A 228 28.30 1.45 16.03
C PRO A 228 28.61 0.02 16.54
N PRO A 229 28.78 -0.96 15.64
CA PRO A 229 29.14 -2.30 16.03
C PRO A 229 30.49 -2.23 16.81
N ASP A 230 30.51 -2.85 17.96
CA ASP A 230 31.69 -2.95 18.78
C ASP A 230 32.87 -3.42 17.92
N ALA A 231 33.93 -2.61 17.91
CA ALA A 231 35.20 -2.98 17.30
C ALA A 231 35.67 -4.25 18.03
N VAL A 232 35.76 -5.35 17.30
CA VAL A 232 36.32 -6.59 17.77
C VAL A 232 37.78 -6.25 18.15
N ALA A 233 38.06 -6.24 19.45
CA ALA A 233 39.40 -6.13 19.96
C ALA A 233 40.20 -7.37 19.54
N SER A 234 41.31 -7.11 18.91
CA SER A 234 42.37 -8.05 18.49
C SER A 234 42.97 -8.82 19.66
#